data_e08ff6647f7d7028e7a7d4a8c3b9af43
#
_entry.id   e08ff6647f7d7028e7a7d4a8c3b9af43
#
_cell.length_a   1.000
_cell.length_b   1.000
_cell.length_c   1.000
_cell.angle_alpha   90.00
_cell.angle_beta   90.00
_cell.angle_gamma   90.00
#
_symmetry.space_group_name_H-M   'P 1'
#
loop_
_entity.id
_entity.type
_entity.pdbx_description
1 polymer ?
#
loop_
_entity_poly.entity_id
_entity_poly.type
_entity_poly.pdbx_seq_one_letter_code
_entity_poly.pdbx_strand_id
1 'polypeptide(L)'
;MDAIFDRVVREFFPNTTIPFWKKWLFRTAFGNKVFSRLIYNERLVNKNGVEWVNAVVELLELKCESEHHQFNNIPEHGATVVISNHPTVIDGLSLIHTVSRVRSDIKIIANHVLPIIFPQVSELTIGIENMAGKMSHKKFREMNDHLRKGGVLIICPAGKLANWSLSGLQEHKWNPGFLQLAMRNNTALVPIHITGANSKIYYLTATFWRQLSNMMVIREALRHHGKTMKINIGQQIALSSFKEYNKDLSAAANVCLTHLQSIAKNGPAMLDTIAPQELEPGKEELISAIEECEILRQFEDGRKLVIYRCNTNRTSPIIDELGRLRERCYRDIGAGTGNDRDNDVFDESYYHIILWDPSDVEILGAYRVMPVGEQLAQHGVTGLYSNSLFKYHDNAYSCLE
;
A
#
# COMPACT_ATOMS: atom_id res chain seq x y z
N MET A 1 31.38 -17.98 8.08
CA MET A 1 30.17 -18.67 8.62
C MET A 1 30.15 -18.64 10.13
N ASP A 2 31.17 -19.20 10.79
CA ASP A 2 31.24 -19.21 12.26
C ASP A 2 31.19 -17.78 12.85
N ALA A 3 31.84 -16.83 12.19
CA ALA A 3 31.80 -15.42 12.59
C ALA A 3 30.40 -14.81 12.55
N ILE A 4 29.57 -15.12 11.54
CA ILE A 4 28.18 -14.65 11.46
C ILE A 4 27.35 -15.31 12.56
N PHE A 5 27.47 -16.63 12.72
CA PHE A 5 26.77 -17.33 13.79
C PHE A 5 27.15 -16.79 15.17
N ASP A 6 28.45 -16.61 15.44
CA ASP A 6 28.92 -16.08 16.72
C ASP A 6 28.48 -14.63 16.95
N ARG A 7 28.35 -13.84 15.89
CA ARG A 7 27.80 -12.48 15.97
C ARG A 7 26.31 -12.50 16.31
N VAL A 8 25.51 -13.32 15.62
CA VAL A 8 24.09 -13.51 15.90
C VAL A 8 23.86 -14.01 17.32
N VAL A 9 24.68 -14.97 17.75
CA VAL A 9 24.59 -15.49 19.13
C VAL A 9 24.89 -14.39 20.17
N ARG A 10 25.85 -13.53 19.94
CA ARG A 10 26.16 -12.40 20.82
C ARG A 10 25.00 -11.38 20.90
N GLU A 11 24.32 -11.12 19.80
CA GLU A 11 23.16 -10.22 19.79
C GLU A 11 21.97 -10.77 20.60
N PHE A 12 21.74 -12.08 20.53
CA PHE A 12 20.65 -12.71 21.31
C PHE A 12 21.01 -13.04 22.75
N PHE A 13 22.29 -13.13 23.08
CA PHE A 13 22.79 -13.50 24.40
C PHE A 13 23.93 -12.56 24.85
N PRO A 14 23.68 -11.26 24.98
CA PRO A 14 24.69 -10.32 25.43
C PRO A 14 25.13 -10.71 26.86
N ASN A 15 26.45 -10.75 27.09
CA ASN A 15 27.06 -11.03 28.40
C ASN A 15 26.79 -12.40 29.03
N THR A 16 26.42 -13.41 28.23
CA THR A 16 26.16 -14.76 28.74
C THR A 16 27.16 -15.75 28.17
N THR A 17 27.84 -16.51 29.02
CA THR A 17 28.61 -17.68 28.61
C THR A 17 27.65 -18.81 28.26
N ILE A 18 27.55 -19.16 26.99
CA ILE A 18 26.66 -20.23 26.52
C ILE A 18 27.38 -21.56 26.66
N PRO A 19 26.85 -22.55 27.42
CA PRO A 19 27.40 -23.89 27.51
C PRO A 19 27.57 -24.52 26.13
N PHE A 20 28.63 -25.35 25.98
CA PHE A 20 28.98 -25.98 24.69
C PHE A 20 27.81 -26.72 24.03
N TRP A 21 27.03 -27.48 24.82
CA TRP A 21 25.89 -28.23 24.29
C TRP A 21 24.76 -27.32 23.75
N LYS A 22 24.52 -26.18 24.38
CA LYS A 22 23.56 -25.17 23.87
C LYS A 22 24.07 -24.51 22.61
N LYS A 23 25.37 -24.18 22.54
CA LYS A 23 26.00 -23.62 21.35
C LYS A 23 25.90 -24.60 20.17
N TRP A 24 26.15 -25.90 20.41
CA TRP A 24 25.98 -26.94 19.42
C TRP A 24 24.53 -27.05 18.92
N LEU A 25 23.57 -27.06 19.85
CA LEU A 25 22.15 -27.11 19.51
C LEU A 25 21.70 -25.88 18.69
N PHE A 26 22.11 -24.69 19.08
CA PHE A 26 21.81 -23.46 18.33
C PHE A 26 22.45 -23.48 16.94
N ARG A 27 23.64 -23.96 16.81
CA ARG A 27 24.34 -24.11 15.53
C ARG A 27 23.62 -25.08 14.59
N THR A 28 23.12 -26.18 15.13
CA THR A 28 22.32 -27.15 14.38
C THR A 28 20.97 -26.55 13.96
N ALA A 29 20.30 -25.83 14.87
CA ALA A 29 19.05 -25.13 14.60
C ALA A 29 19.20 -24.04 13.54
N PHE A 30 20.29 -23.28 13.58
CA PHE A 30 20.62 -22.22 12.60
C PHE A 30 20.86 -22.79 11.19
N GLY A 31 21.24 -24.05 11.08
CA GLY A 31 21.39 -24.71 9.78
C GLY A 31 22.58 -24.20 8.97
N ASN A 32 23.77 -24.07 9.60
CA ASN A 32 24.97 -23.49 9.00
C ASN A 32 25.29 -23.97 7.57
N LYS A 33 25.14 -25.28 7.28
CA LYS A 33 25.40 -25.82 5.93
C LYS A 33 24.45 -25.30 4.86
N VAL A 34 23.19 -25.11 5.25
CA VAL A 34 22.13 -24.65 4.32
C VAL A 34 22.23 -23.14 4.15
N PHE A 35 22.50 -22.45 5.24
CA PHE A 35 22.74 -21.00 5.23
C PHE A 35 23.96 -20.61 4.39
N SER A 36 25.07 -21.39 4.45
CA SER A 36 26.22 -21.13 3.58
C SER A 36 25.88 -21.27 2.10
N ARG A 37 25.09 -22.27 1.74
CA ARG A 37 24.64 -22.43 0.35
C ARG A 37 23.80 -21.23 -0.12
N LEU A 38 23.02 -20.61 0.77
CA LEU A 38 22.25 -19.41 0.44
C LEU A 38 23.16 -18.20 0.27
N ILE A 39 24.06 -17.91 1.23
CA ILE A 39 24.92 -16.70 1.18
C ILE A 39 25.93 -16.74 0.05
N TYR A 40 26.52 -17.89 -0.23
CA TYR A 40 27.54 -18.07 -1.28
C TYR A 40 26.93 -18.52 -2.62
N ASN A 41 25.61 -18.37 -2.80
CA ASN A 41 24.97 -18.65 -4.08
C ASN A 41 25.37 -17.57 -5.10
N GLU A 42 25.92 -17.99 -6.24
CA GLU A 42 26.37 -17.09 -7.31
C GLU A 42 25.26 -16.15 -7.80
N ARG A 43 23.98 -16.60 -7.73
CA ARG A 43 22.82 -15.79 -8.10
C ARG A 43 22.52 -14.64 -7.12
N LEU A 44 23.09 -14.68 -5.91
CA LEU A 44 22.80 -13.74 -4.82
C LEU A 44 23.98 -12.83 -4.46
N VAL A 45 25.23 -13.26 -4.73
CA VAL A 45 26.46 -12.63 -4.21
C VAL A 45 26.59 -11.16 -4.63
N ASN A 46 26.15 -10.80 -5.84
CA ASN A 46 26.31 -9.45 -6.37
C ASN A 46 25.01 -8.63 -6.37
N LYS A 47 23.97 -9.10 -5.67
CA LYS A 47 22.67 -8.43 -5.60
C LYS A 47 22.45 -7.78 -4.25
N ASN A 48 21.75 -6.64 -4.24
CA ASN A 48 21.39 -5.91 -3.03
C ASN A 48 19.94 -5.42 -3.11
N GLY A 49 19.39 -5.02 -1.97
CA GLY A 49 18.07 -4.42 -1.89
C GLY A 49 16.96 -5.32 -2.46
N VAL A 50 16.07 -4.74 -3.21
CA VAL A 50 14.92 -5.42 -3.85
C VAL A 50 15.38 -6.52 -4.81
N GLU A 51 16.46 -6.29 -5.54
CA GLU A 51 17.00 -7.28 -6.49
C GLU A 51 17.43 -8.56 -5.78
N TRP A 52 18.07 -8.43 -4.61
CA TRP A 52 18.43 -9.57 -3.80
C TRP A 52 17.20 -10.31 -3.27
N VAL A 53 16.18 -9.58 -2.79
CA VAL A 53 14.92 -10.17 -2.31
C VAL A 53 14.25 -10.99 -3.42
N ASN A 54 14.12 -10.41 -4.62
CA ASN A 54 13.51 -11.09 -5.77
C ASN A 54 14.28 -12.36 -6.15
N ALA A 55 15.62 -12.30 -6.17
CA ALA A 55 16.44 -13.47 -6.44
C ALA A 55 16.33 -14.56 -5.35
N VAL A 56 16.12 -14.20 -4.07
CA VAL A 56 15.85 -15.17 -3.00
C VAL A 56 14.48 -15.81 -3.18
N VAL A 57 13.46 -15.03 -3.55
CA VAL A 57 12.11 -15.55 -3.83
C VAL A 57 12.15 -16.56 -4.98
N GLU A 58 12.86 -16.24 -6.07
CA GLU A 58 13.09 -17.16 -7.19
C GLU A 58 13.85 -18.41 -6.76
N LEU A 59 14.95 -18.27 -6.00
CA LEU A 59 15.75 -19.41 -5.50
C LEU A 59 14.94 -20.33 -4.61
N LEU A 60 14.02 -19.79 -3.83
CA LEU A 60 13.09 -20.55 -2.99
C LEU A 60 11.89 -21.09 -3.77
N GLU A 61 11.78 -20.80 -5.08
CA GLU A 61 10.60 -21.13 -5.89
C GLU A 61 9.29 -20.71 -5.19
N LEU A 62 9.36 -19.62 -4.43
CA LEU A 62 8.26 -19.14 -3.64
C LEU A 62 7.25 -18.40 -4.55
N LYS A 63 6.01 -18.88 -4.60
CA LYS A 63 4.95 -18.25 -5.37
C LYS A 63 4.19 -17.26 -4.49
N CYS A 64 4.31 -15.96 -4.78
CA CYS A 64 3.50 -14.91 -4.16
C CYS A 64 2.31 -14.60 -5.07
N GLU A 65 1.14 -15.17 -4.75
CA GLU A 65 -0.05 -15.06 -5.58
C GLU A 65 -0.97 -13.94 -5.06
N SER A 66 -1.25 -12.99 -5.92
CA SER A 66 -2.26 -11.92 -5.75
C SER A 66 -3.03 -11.76 -7.03
N GLU A 67 -4.27 -11.32 -6.96
CA GLU A 67 -5.04 -10.94 -8.14
C GLU A 67 -4.47 -9.68 -8.76
N HIS A 68 -4.37 -9.64 -10.10
CA HIS A 68 -3.67 -8.56 -10.81
C HIS A 68 -4.26 -7.18 -10.49
N HIS A 69 -5.58 -7.06 -10.43
CA HIS A 69 -6.26 -5.79 -10.15
C HIS A 69 -5.96 -5.24 -8.74
N GLN A 70 -5.58 -6.09 -7.77
CA GLN A 70 -5.27 -5.65 -6.41
C GLN A 70 -3.99 -4.82 -6.33
N PHE A 71 -3.09 -4.90 -7.32
CA PHE A 71 -1.88 -4.06 -7.34
C PHE A 71 -2.22 -2.58 -7.50
N ASN A 72 -3.35 -2.24 -8.11
CA ASN A 72 -3.85 -0.87 -8.22
C ASN A 72 -4.16 -0.23 -6.84
N ASN A 73 -4.33 -1.04 -5.80
CA ASN A 73 -4.52 -0.55 -4.43
C ASN A 73 -3.24 0.02 -3.80
N ILE A 74 -2.06 -0.25 -4.40
CA ILE A 74 -0.78 0.32 -3.97
C ILE A 74 -0.53 1.59 -4.78
N PRO A 75 -0.47 2.79 -4.14
CA PRO A 75 -0.18 4.02 -4.87
C PRO A 75 1.19 3.96 -5.55
N GLU A 76 1.25 4.33 -6.82
CA GLU A 76 2.50 4.38 -7.59
C GLU A 76 3.45 5.46 -7.05
N HIS A 77 2.92 6.51 -6.45
CA HIS A 77 3.65 7.66 -5.93
C HIS A 77 3.12 8.07 -4.55
N GLY A 78 3.90 8.88 -3.85
CA GLY A 78 3.54 9.45 -2.57
C GLY A 78 3.80 8.54 -1.37
N ALA A 79 3.73 9.13 -0.18
CA ALA A 79 3.98 8.43 1.07
C ALA A 79 2.95 7.33 1.30
N THR A 80 3.42 6.12 1.57
CA THR A 80 2.55 4.95 1.76
C THR A 80 2.99 4.12 2.95
N VAL A 81 2.06 3.79 3.84
CA VAL A 81 2.26 2.81 4.91
C VAL A 81 1.53 1.53 4.56
N VAL A 82 2.28 0.47 4.36
CA VAL A 82 1.74 -0.89 4.18
C VAL A 82 1.67 -1.58 5.54
N ILE A 83 0.50 -2.07 5.91
CA ILE A 83 0.29 -2.84 7.15
C ILE A 83 -0.05 -4.29 6.82
N SER A 84 0.55 -5.22 7.55
CA SER A 84 0.33 -6.66 7.32
C SER A 84 0.29 -7.46 8.62
N ASN A 85 -0.39 -8.60 8.58
CA ASN A 85 -0.23 -9.66 9.56
C ASN A 85 1.17 -10.31 9.44
N HIS A 86 1.53 -11.14 10.40
CA HIS A 86 2.86 -11.75 10.45
C HIS A 86 2.80 -13.26 10.78
N PRO A 87 2.22 -14.08 9.87
CA PRO A 87 2.06 -15.51 10.12
C PRO A 87 3.37 -16.31 9.98
N THR A 88 4.33 -15.89 9.14
CA THR A 88 5.51 -16.69 8.83
C THR A 88 6.82 -15.91 8.93
N VAL A 89 7.94 -16.64 8.95
CA VAL A 89 9.28 -16.03 8.97
C VAL A 89 9.69 -15.39 7.65
N ILE A 90 8.98 -15.67 6.54
CA ILE A 90 9.28 -15.16 5.20
C ILE A 90 8.37 -14.03 4.75
N ASP A 91 7.47 -13.56 5.60
CA ASP A 91 6.49 -12.51 5.24
C ASP A 91 7.19 -11.23 4.76
N GLY A 92 8.30 -10.85 5.39
CA GLY A 92 9.07 -9.68 4.97
C GLY A 92 9.59 -9.80 3.53
N LEU A 93 10.06 -10.98 3.12
CA LEU A 93 10.48 -11.24 1.74
C LEU A 93 9.29 -11.17 0.79
N SER A 94 8.18 -11.81 1.15
CA SER A 94 6.95 -11.83 0.34
C SER A 94 6.36 -10.44 0.17
N LEU A 95 6.34 -9.61 1.23
CA LEU A 95 5.84 -8.23 1.17
C LEU A 95 6.71 -7.34 0.30
N ILE A 96 8.04 -7.38 0.49
CA ILE A 96 8.96 -6.59 -0.34
C ILE A 96 8.83 -7.01 -1.80
N HIS A 97 8.82 -8.32 -2.10
CA HIS A 97 8.64 -8.83 -3.46
C HIS A 97 7.31 -8.36 -4.08
N THR A 98 6.21 -8.43 -3.34
CA THR A 98 4.89 -8.03 -3.83
C THR A 98 4.83 -6.51 -4.09
N VAL A 99 5.25 -5.70 -3.12
CA VAL A 99 5.22 -4.23 -3.23
C VAL A 99 6.20 -3.74 -4.30
N SER A 100 7.33 -4.43 -4.50
CA SER A 100 8.35 -4.08 -5.49
C SER A 100 7.87 -4.19 -6.96
N ARG A 101 6.73 -4.80 -7.19
CA ARG A 101 6.11 -4.83 -8.53
C ARG A 101 5.51 -3.47 -8.93
N VAL A 102 5.27 -2.60 -7.94
CA VAL A 102 4.69 -1.26 -8.14
C VAL A 102 5.67 -0.17 -7.72
N ARG A 103 6.44 -0.37 -6.63
CA ARG A 103 7.29 0.64 -5.99
C ARG A 103 8.70 0.11 -5.75
N SER A 104 9.71 0.96 -5.92
CA SER A 104 11.12 0.63 -5.64
C SER A 104 11.66 1.28 -4.36
N ASP A 105 11.02 2.32 -3.87
CA ASP A 105 11.41 3.13 -2.71
C ASP A 105 10.90 2.56 -1.37
N ILE A 106 11.16 1.27 -1.16
CA ILE A 106 10.61 0.48 -0.06
C ILE A 106 11.55 0.48 1.15
N LYS A 107 10.98 0.64 2.34
CA LYS A 107 11.61 0.24 3.61
C LYS A 107 10.67 -0.65 4.42
N ILE A 108 11.26 -1.61 5.15
CA ILE A 108 10.54 -2.50 6.05
C ILE A 108 11.05 -2.37 7.49
N ILE A 109 10.13 -2.39 8.44
CA ILE A 109 10.49 -2.49 9.85
C ILE A 109 10.79 -3.94 10.18
N ALA A 110 11.99 -4.22 10.63
CA ALA A 110 12.41 -5.56 10.99
C ALA A 110 13.31 -5.59 12.23
N ASN A 111 13.61 -6.78 12.75
CA ASN A 111 14.57 -6.94 13.83
C ASN A 111 15.96 -6.48 13.35
N HIS A 112 16.69 -5.74 14.19
CA HIS A 112 18.04 -5.21 13.92
C HIS A 112 19.06 -6.30 13.57
N VAL A 113 18.79 -7.56 13.91
CA VAL A 113 19.64 -8.70 13.58
C VAL A 113 19.57 -9.07 12.09
N LEU A 114 18.47 -8.74 11.41
CA LEU A 114 18.27 -9.08 10.01
C LEU A 114 19.38 -8.55 9.08
N PRO A 115 19.73 -7.25 9.09
CA PRO A 115 20.84 -6.72 8.28
C PRO A 115 22.23 -7.21 8.74
N ILE A 116 22.35 -7.74 9.94
CA ILE A 116 23.58 -8.40 10.41
C ILE A 116 23.76 -9.75 9.72
N ILE A 117 22.67 -10.50 9.58
CA ILE A 117 22.64 -11.81 8.90
C ILE A 117 22.74 -11.63 7.39
N PHE A 118 21.97 -10.69 6.85
CA PHE A 118 21.85 -10.40 5.42
C PHE A 118 22.16 -8.92 5.15
N PRO A 119 23.46 -8.55 5.01
CA PRO A 119 23.83 -7.16 4.72
C PRO A 119 23.20 -6.60 3.45
N GLN A 120 22.83 -7.46 2.52
CA GLN A 120 22.21 -7.11 1.24
C GLN A 120 20.85 -6.39 1.39
N VAL A 121 20.15 -6.59 2.50
CA VAL A 121 18.86 -5.91 2.78
C VAL A 121 18.99 -4.73 3.73
N SER A 122 20.20 -4.29 4.05
CA SER A 122 20.44 -3.20 5.01
C SER A 122 19.76 -1.89 4.58
N GLU A 123 19.75 -1.58 3.29
CA GLU A 123 19.12 -0.39 2.73
C GLU A 123 17.59 -0.42 2.81
N LEU A 124 17.00 -1.62 2.73
CA LEU A 124 15.56 -1.81 2.84
C LEU A 124 15.08 -1.85 4.30
N THR A 125 15.98 -1.98 5.28
CA THR A 125 15.60 -2.34 6.64
C THR A 125 15.77 -1.19 7.62
N ILE A 126 14.69 -0.85 8.32
CA ILE A 126 14.78 -0.05 9.54
C ILE A 126 14.79 -1.01 10.73
N GLY A 127 16.00 -1.26 11.27
CA GLY A 127 16.20 -2.23 12.35
C GLY A 127 15.71 -1.71 13.70
N ILE A 128 14.89 -2.49 14.42
CA ILE A 128 14.38 -2.21 15.78
C ILE A 128 14.86 -3.31 16.72
N GLU A 129 15.46 -2.92 17.84
CA GLU A 129 15.97 -3.85 18.86
C GLU A 129 14.86 -4.55 19.62
N ASN A 130 13.81 -3.82 19.96
CA ASN A 130 12.67 -4.35 20.70
C ASN A 130 11.36 -4.08 19.95
N MET A 131 10.96 -5.04 19.15
CA MET A 131 9.73 -4.97 18.32
C MET A 131 8.44 -4.81 19.16
N ALA A 132 8.48 -5.15 20.44
CA ALA A 132 7.32 -5.07 21.35
C ALA A 132 7.43 -3.92 22.36
N GLY A 133 8.54 -3.19 22.39
CA GLY A 133 8.81 -2.10 23.32
C GLY A 133 8.54 -0.71 22.75
N LYS A 134 8.87 0.32 23.54
CA LYS A 134 8.83 1.71 23.06
C LYS A 134 9.88 1.90 21.96
N MET A 135 9.43 2.39 20.82
CA MET A 135 10.31 2.74 19.70
C MET A 135 11.20 3.92 20.07
N SER A 136 12.48 3.86 19.71
CA SER A 136 13.38 4.98 19.94
C SER A 136 13.01 6.18 19.06
N HIS A 137 13.16 7.40 19.59
CA HIS A 137 12.91 8.64 18.84
C HIS A 137 13.71 8.74 17.52
N LYS A 138 14.94 8.19 17.53
CA LYS A 138 15.78 8.16 16.33
C LYS A 138 15.15 7.32 15.23
N LYS A 139 14.65 6.12 15.56
CA LYS A 139 14.02 5.23 14.59
C LYS A 139 12.67 5.76 14.10
N PHE A 140 11.88 6.35 14.98
CA PHE A 140 10.65 7.02 14.59
C PHE A 140 10.92 8.17 13.60
N ARG A 141 11.98 8.97 13.84
CA ARG A 141 12.39 10.03 12.90
C ARG A 141 12.81 9.45 11.55
N GLU A 142 13.61 8.38 11.53
CA GLU A 142 14.04 7.70 10.31
C GLU A 142 12.84 7.25 9.45
N MET A 143 11.82 6.67 10.07
CA MET A 143 10.56 6.28 9.39
C MET A 143 9.80 7.50 8.85
N ASN A 144 9.67 8.52 9.69
CA ASN A 144 8.98 9.76 9.31
C ASN A 144 9.69 10.49 8.16
N ASP A 145 11.02 10.53 8.16
CA ASP A 145 11.80 11.16 7.09
C ASP A 145 11.69 10.38 5.77
N HIS A 146 11.59 9.05 5.83
CA HIS A 146 11.34 8.20 4.66
C HIS A 146 9.95 8.50 4.06
N LEU A 147 8.91 8.54 4.89
CA LEU A 147 7.55 8.88 4.44
C LEU A 147 7.46 10.30 3.88
N ARG A 148 8.12 11.29 4.48
CA ARG A 148 8.16 12.67 3.97
C ARG A 148 8.78 12.81 2.58
N LYS A 149 9.64 11.87 2.20
CA LYS A 149 10.22 11.79 0.85
C LYS A 149 9.31 11.05 -0.14
N GLY A 150 8.10 10.68 0.28
CA GLY A 150 7.16 9.95 -0.55
C GLY A 150 7.35 8.43 -0.55
N GLY A 151 8.23 7.88 0.30
CA GLY A 151 8.59 6.46 0.29
C GLY A 151 7.52 5.53 0.87
N VAL A 152 7.67 4.23 0.59
CA VAL A 152 6.83 3.16 1.12
C VAL A 152 7.44 2.55 2.38
N LEU A 153 6.66 2.47 3.45
CA LEU A 153 7.06 1.86 4.71
C LEU A 153 6.20 0.63 5.01
N ILE A 154 6.80 -0.56 5.00
CA ILE A 154 6.13 -1.82 5.34
C ILE A 154 6.25 -2.09 6.83
N ILE A 155 5.12 -2.35 7.48
CA ILE A 155 5.02 -2.59 8.91
C ILE A 155 4.17 -3.83 9.19
N CYS A 156 4.66 -4.74 10.04
CA CYS A 156 3.85 -5.76 10.71
C CYS A 156 3.56 -5.27 12.14
N PRO A 157 2.38 -4.66 12.41
CA PRO A 157 2.15 -3.92 13.66
C PRO A 157 2.16 -4.79 14.92
N ALA A 158 1.94 -6.09 14.78
CA ALA A 158 2.06 -7.07 15.87
C ALA A 158 3.49 -7.13 16.44
N GLY A 159 4.52 -6.81 15.63
CA GLY A 159 5.94 -6.88 16.02
C GLY A 159 6.44 -8.27 16.42
N LYS A 160 5.61 -9.30 16.23
CA LYS A 160 5.90 -10.71 16.54
C LYS A 160 5.16 -11.59 15.55
N LEU A 161 5.72 -12.78 15.31
CA LEU A 161 5.04 -13.82 14.55
C LEU A 161 3.78 -14.27 15.27
N ALA A 162 2.74 -14.60 14.49
CA ALA A 162 1.48 -15.15 15.01
C ALA A 162 1.73 -16.41 15.86
N ASN A 163 0.91 -16.61 16.88
CA ASN A 163 0.97 -17.78 17.75
C ASN A 163 0.07 -18.89 17.22
N TRP A 164 0.44 -20.13 17.49
CA TRP A 164 -0.43 -21.28 17.26
C TRP A 164 -1.32 -21.53 18.49
N SER A 165 -2.64 -21.63 18.27
CA SER A 165 -3.60 -22.03 19.29
C SER A 165 -4.47 -23.20 18.80
N LEU A 166 -5.34 -23.73 19.66
CA LEU A 166 -6.30 -24.77 19.27
C LEU A 166 -7.28 -24.33 18.19
N SER A 167 -7.55 -23.02 18.10
CA SER A 167 -8.40 -22.40 17.07
C SER A 167 -7.60 -21.99 15.79
N GLY A 168 -6.33 -22.36 15.69
CA GLY A 168 -5.45 -22.01 14.57
C GLY A 168 -4.45 -20.90 14.90
N LEU A 169 -3.93 -20.25 13.86
CA LEU A 169 -3.02 -19.11 13.99
C LEU A 169 -3.75 -17.90 14.54
N GLN A 170 -3.20 -17.30 15.59
CA GLN A 170 -3.70 -16.08 16.20
C GLN A 170 -2.67 -14.97 16.11
N GLU A 171 -3.05 -13.87 15.47
CA GLU A 171 -2.25 -12.66 15.41
C GLU A 171 -2.19 -12.01 16.80
N HIS A 172 -1.04 -11.42 17.12
CA HIS A 172 -0.91 -10.63 18.34
C HIS A 172 -1.63 -9.29 18.21
N LYS A 173 -1.95 -8.67 19.37
CA LYS A 173 -2.47 -7.31 19.41
C LYS A 173 -1.54 -6.35 18.68
N TRP A 174 -2.10 -5.51 17.82
CA TRP A 174 -1.36 -4.55 17.02
C TRP A 174 -0.95 -3.32 17.81
N ASN A 175 0.29 -2.87 17.61
CA ASN A 175 0.81 -1.63 18.17
C ASN A 175 0.34 -0.44 17.31
N PRO A 176 -0.22 0.64 17.89
CA PRO A 176 -0.78 1.75 17.14
C PRO A 176 0.23 2.69 16.49
N GLY A 177 1.54 2.45 16.63
CA GLY A 177 2.58 3.33 16.10
C GLY A 177 2.50 3.61 14.60
N PHE A 178 1.98 2.66 13.82
CA PHE A 178 1.77 2.85 12.39
C PHE A 178 0.69 3.90 12.09
N LEU A 179 -0.38 3.97 12.90
CA LEU A 179 -1.42 4.98 12.77
C LEU A 179 -0.87 6.38 13.04
N GLN A 180 -0.02 6.53 14.08
CA GLN A 180 0.63 7.80 14.36
C GLN A 180 1.49 8.28 13.20
N LEU A 181 2.21 7.37 12.54
CA LEU A 181 3.00 7.68 11.34
C LEU A 181 2.10 8.06 10.17
N ALA A 182 1.04 7.29 9.91
CA ALA A 182 0.12 7.52 8.81
C ALA A 182 -0.60 8.87 8.97
N MET A 183 -1.20 9.14 10.13
CA MET A 183 -1.91 10.38 10.41
C MET A 183 -0.98 11.62 10.37
N ARG A 184 0.24 11.49 10.93
CA ARG A 184 1.20 12.61 10.95
C ARG A 184 1.66 13.04 9.57
N ASN A 185 1.78 12.10 8.65
CA ASN A 185 2.29 12.34 7.29
C ASN A 185 1.18 12.38 6.24
N ASN A 186 -0.09 12.25 6.65
CA ASN A 186 -1.25 12.14 5.75
C ASN A 186 -0.99 11.13 4.63
N THR A 187 -0.55 9.91 5.01
CA THR A 187 -0.12 8.89 4.05
C THR A 187 -1.26 7.94 3.70
N ALA A 188 -1.21 7.37 2.50
CA ALA A 188 -2.02 6.20 2.17
C ALA A 188 -1.72 5.05 3.15
N LEU A 189 -2.77 4.35 3.63
CA LEU A 189 -2.66 3.19 4.50
C LEU A 189 -3.20 1.96 3.78
N VAL A 190 -2.30 1.08 3.32
CA VAL A 190 -2.64 -0.09 2.49
C VAL A 190 -2.56 -1.37 3.33
N PRO A 191 -3.68 -2.08 3.54
CA PRO A 191 -3.69 -3.36 4.23
C PRO A 191 -3.32 -4.51 3.28
N ILE A 192 -2.32 -5.32 3.63
CA ILE A 192 -1.93 -6.52 2.88
C ILE A 192 -2.01 -7.74 3.79
N HIS A 193 -2.89 -8.68 3.48
CA HIS A 193 -3.00 -9.94 4.21
C HIS A 193 -2.19 -11.04 3.56
N ILE A 194 -1.38 -11.75 4.37
CA ILE A 194 -0.61 -12.92 3.95
C ILE A 194 -1.23 -14.17 4.56
N THR A 195 -1.46 -15.19 3.72
CA THR A 195 -1.90 -16.51 4.17
C THR A 195 -0.72 -17.46 4.16
N GLY A 196 -0.36 -17.99 5.31
CA GLY A 196 0.74 -18.92 5.45
C GLY A 196 0.88 -19.44 6.89
N ALA A 197 1.73 -20.43 7.08
CA ALA A 197 2.06 -20.94 8.40
C ALA A 197 3.48 -21.53 8.41
N ASN A 198 4.18 -21.33 9.53
CA ASN A 198 5.41 -22.06 9.83
C ASN A 198 5.12 -23.50 10.23
N SER A 199 6.17 -24.31 10.43
CA SER A 199 6.00 -25.67 10.91
C SER A 199 5.47 -25.70 12.36
N LYS A 200 4.72 -26.75 12.70
CA LYS A 200 4.24 -26.97 14.07
C LYS A 200 5.39 -27.03 15.08
N ILE A 201 6.54 -27.60 14.66
CA ILE A 201 7.75 -27.66 15.49
C ILE A 201 8.28 -26.26 15.79
N TYR A 202 8.24 -25.34 14.81
CA TYR A 202 8.63 -23.94 15.01
C TYR A 202 7.77 -23.27 16.08
N TYR A 203 6.44 -23.37 15.97
CA TYR A 203 5.53 -22.76 16.93
C TYR A 203 5.68 -23.37 18.33
N LEU A 204 5.81 -24.68 18.43
CA LEU A 204 6.05 -25.37 19.68
C LEU A 204 7.36 -24.87 20.34
N THR A 205 8.43 -24.75 19.54
CA THR A 205 9.72 -24.23 20.02
C THR A 205 9.60 -22.76 20.42
N ALA A 206 8.84 -21.93 19.67
CA ALA A 206 8.62 -20.53 19.97
C ALA A 206 7.88 -20.33 21.31
N THR A 207 6.99 -21.26 21.66
CA THR A 207 6.24 -21.24 22.90
C THR A 207 7.11 -21.60 24.13
N PHE A 208 7.91 -22.64 24.02
CA PHE A 208 8.66 -23.17 25.16
C PHE A 208 10.12 -22.69 25.23
N TRP A 209 10.72 -22.35 24.09
CA TRP A 209 12.14 -21.95 24.01
C TRP A 209 12.38 -20.93 22.90
N ARG A 210 12.01 -19.69 23.19
CA ARG A 210 12.07 -18.57 22.23
C ARG A 210 13.46 -18.37 21.62
N GLN A 211 14.53 -18.56 22.39
CA GLN A 211 15.89 -18.39 21.85
C GLN A 211 16.21 -19.44 20.79
N LEU A 212 15.74 -20.68 20.96
CA LEU A 212 15.92 -21.73 19.99
C LEU A 212 15.09 -21.46 18.71
N SER A 213 13.85 -21.00 18.85
CA SER A 213 13.04 -20.63 17.68
C SER A 213 13.66 -19.49 16.87
N ASN A 214 14.28 -18.49 17.54
CA ASN A 214 15.03 -17.44 16.85
C ASN A 214 16.20 -18.00 16.01
N MET A 215 16.87 -19.05 16.49
CA MET A 215 17.91 -19.74 15.71
C MET A 215 17.35 -20.57 14.56
N MET A 216 16.08 -20.98 14.63
CA MET A 216 15.44 -21.80 13.58
C MET A 216 14.92 -20.98 12.40
N VAL A 217 14.90 -19.65 12.47
CA VAL A 217 14.28 -18.75 11.47
C VAL A 217 14.76 -19.09 10.04
N ILE A 218 16.08 -19.25 9.84
CA ILE A 218 16.65 -19.52 8.51
C ILE A 218 16.23 -20.91 8.01
N ARG A 219 16.30 -21.91 8.89
CA ARG A 219 15.86 -23.26 8.53
C ARG A 219 14.37 -23.32 8.22
N GLU A 220 13.58 -22.55 8.95
CA GLU A 220 12.14 -22.45 8.71
C GLU A 220 11.84 -21.72 7.40
N ALA A 221 12.55 -20.64 7.07
CA ALA A 221 12.44 -19.95 5.79
C ALA A 221 12.66 -20.90 4.61
N LEU A 222 13.67 -21.76 4.68
CA LEU A 222 13.98 -22.75 3.64
C LEU A 222 12.92 -23.86 3.50
N ARG A 223 12.11 -24.10 4.54
CA ARG A 223 10.95 -25.03 4.45
C ARG A 223 9.80 -24.48 3.61
N HIS A 224 9.85 -23.20 3.27
CA HIS A 224 8.91 -22.59 2.36
C HIS A 224 9.28 -22.74 0.87
N HIS A 225 10.38 -23.44 0.54
CA HIS A 225 10.74 -23.76 -0.83
C HIS A 225 9.58 -24.43 -1.58
N GLY A 226 9.24 -23.93 -2.76
CA GLY A 226 8.18 -24.44 -3.63
C GLY A 226 6.76 -24.18 -3.13
N LYS A 227 6.59 -23.40 -2.05
CA LYS A 227 5.26 -23.11 -1.50
C LYS A 227 4.62 -21.86 -2.12
N THR A 228 3.29 -21.83 -2.06
CA THR A 228 2.48 -20.67 -2.47
C THR A 228 2.07 -19.87 -1.23
N MET A 229 2.32 -18.56 -1.28
CA MET A 229 1.83 -17.56 -0.33
C MET A 229 0.71 -16.78 -1.01
N LYS A 230 -0.53 -16.93 -0.52
CA LYS A 230 -1.65 -16.09 -1.00
C LYS A 230 -1.57 -14.73 -0.34
N ILE A 231 -1.61 -13.69 -1.15
CA ILE A 231 -1.47 -12.30 -0.72
C ILE A 231 -2.69 -11.52 -1.20
N ASN A 232 -3.46 -10.98 -0.27
CA ASN A 232 -4.61 -10.13 -0.57
C ASN A 232 -4.25 -8.68 -0.27
N ILE A 233 -4.22 -7.83 -1.30
CA ILE A 233 -3.95 -6.40 -1.19
C ILE A 233 -5.29 -5.68 -1.15
N GLY A 234 -5.69 -5.19 0.04
CA GLY A 234 -6.93 -4.45 0.21
C GLY A 234 -6.83 -3.02 -0.27
N GLN A 235 -7.98 -2.38 -0.48
CA GLN A 235 -8.06 -0.96 -0.79
C GLN A 235 -7.46 -0.10 0.33
N GLN A 236 -7.01 1.09 -0.01
CA GLN A 236 -6.47 2.04 0.94
C GLN A 236 -7.52 2.37 2.00
N ILE A 237 -7.12 2.34 3.27
CA ILE A 237 -7.99 2.74 4.38
C ILE A 237 -8.00 4.27 4.46
N ALA A 238 -9.18 4.87 4.46
CA ALA A 238 -9.35 6.30 4.62
C ALA A 238 -8.97 6.73 6.05
N LEU A 239 -8.04 7.69 6.19
CA LEU A 239 -7.62 8.19 7.51
C LEU A 239 -8.76 8.89 8.27
N SER A 240 -9.80 9.33 7.56
CA SER A 240 -11.04 9.86 8.16
C SER A 240 -11.74 8.87 9.07
N SER A 241 -11.65 7.55 8.77
CA SER A 241 -12.21 6.47 9.61
C SER A 241 -11.67 6.47 11.04
N PHE A 242 -10.52 7.12 11.28
CA PHE A 242 -9.90 7.15 12.60
C PHE A 242 -10.23 8.39 13.41
N LYS A 243 -11.03 9.34 12.90
CA LYS A 243 -11.40 10.57 13.63
C LYS A 243 -12.07 10.28 14.96
N GLU A 244 -12.92 9.26 15.03
CA GLU A 244 -13.60 8.84 16.26
C GLU A 244 -12.67 8.17 17.29
N TYR A 245 -11.54 7.62 16.81
CA TYR A 245 -10.55 6.90 17.64
C TYR A 245 -9.41 7.79 18.16
N ASN A 246 -9.46 9.11 18.00
CA ASN A 246 -8.39 10.04 18.36
C ASN A 246 -7.91 9.90 19.83
N LYS A 247 -8.79 9.42 20.74
CA LYS A 247 -8.47 9.18 22.16
C LYS A 247 -7.96 7.76 22.44
N ASP A 248 -8.20 6.79 21.54
CA ASP A 248 -7.77 5.39 21.70
C ASP A 248 -7.27 4.79 20.39
N LEU A 249 -6.04 5.14 20.04
CA LEU A 249 -5.37 4.57 18.86
C LEU A 249 -5.14 3.05 18.99
N SER A 250 -5.19 2.48 20.19
CA SER A 250 -5.09 1.03 20.37
C SER A 250 -6.36 0.32 19.93
N ALA A 251 -7.54 0.92 20.17
CA ALA A 251 -8.80 0.44 19.63
C ALA A 251 -8.78 0.52 18.10
N ALA A 252 -8.34 1.65 17.53
CA ALA A 252 -8.19 1.82 16.07
C ALA A 252 -7.29 0.74 15.44
N ALA A 253 -6.15 0.44 16.05
CA ALA A 253 -5.24 -0.61 15.59
C ALA A 253 -5.90 -2.00 15.58
N ASN A 254 -6.74 -2.31 16.57
CA ASN A 254 -7.49 -3.57 16.62
C ASN A 254 -8.57 -3.63 15.52
N VAL A 255 -9.22 -2.51 15.21
CA VAL A 255 -10.18 -2.45 14.09
C VAL A 255 -9.45 -2.65 12.75
N CYS A 256 -8.25 -2.09 12.56
CA CYS A 256 -7.42 -2.37 11.39
C CYS A 256 -7.10 -3.86 11.25
N LEU A 257 -6.77 -4.55 12.34
CA LEU A 257 -6.54 -6.00 12.31
C LEU A 257 -7.82 -6.77 11.91
N THR A 258 -8.97 -6.39 12.46
CA THR A 258 -10.27 -7.00 12.11
C THR A 258 -10.61 -6.75 10.64
N HIS A 259 -10.38 -5.53 10.14
CA HIS A 259 -10.55 -5.16 8.75
C HIS A 259 -9.67 -6.03 7.83
N LEU A 260 -8.38 -6.17 8.16
CA LEU A 260 -7.46 -7.03 7.41
C LEU A 260 -7.92 -8.49 7.37
N GLN A 261 -8.41 -9.03 8.50
CA GLN A 261 -8.93 -10.38 8.58
C GLN A 261 -10.25 -10.57 7.79
N SER A 262 -11.05 -9.52 7.67
CA SER A 262 -12.26 -9.52 6.86
C SER A 262 -11.92 -9.57 5.37
N ILE A 263 -10.98 -8.75 4.91
CA ILE A 263 -10.47 -8.76 3.53
C ILE A 263 -9.97 -10.15 3.14
N ALA A 264 -9.22 -10.82 4.02
CA ALA A 264 -8.69 -12.16 3.79
C ALA A 264 -9.78 -13.22 3.50
N LYS A 265 -11.01 -12.96 3.95
CA LYS A 265 -12.17 -13.85 3.80
C LYS A 265 -13.17 -13.34 2.75
N ASN A 266 -12.80 -12.32 1.96
CA ASN A 266 -13.69 -11.58 1.07
C ASN A 266 -14.96 -11.07 1.80
N GLY A 267 -14.78 -10.70 3.07
CA GLY A 267 -15.83 -10.13 3.91
C GLY A 267 -15.98 -8.62 3.71
N PRO A 268 -16.98 -7.99 4.37
CA PRO A 268 -17.20 -6.55 4.25
C PRO A 268 -16.07 -5.74 4.82
N ALA A 269 -15.83 -4.55 4.27
CA ALA A 269 -14.93 -3.57 4.83
C ALA A 269 -15.45 -3.10 6.21
N MET A 270 -14.55 -3.07 7.21
CA MET A 270 -14.84 -2.61 8.57
C MET A 270 -14.49 -1.12 8.78
N LEU A 271 -13.78 -0.55 7.82
CA LEU A 271 -13.34 0.85 7.77
C LEU A 271 -13.63 1.38 6.38
N ASP A 272 -13.85 2.68 6.26
CA ASP A 272 -13.99 3.34 4.97
C ASP A 272 -12.71 3.14 4.15
N THR A 273 -12.89 2.84 2.88
CA THR A 273 -11.78 2.60 1.96
C THR A 273 -11.81 3.60 0.81
N ILE A 274 -10.64 3.84 0.24
CA ILE A 274 -10.46 4.66 -0.94
C ILE A 274 -10.21 3.71 -2.10
N ALA A 275 -11.09 3.76 -3.11
CA ALA A 275 -10.91 2.97 -4.32
C ALA A 275 -9.61 3.37 -5.05
N PRO A 276 -8.91 2.44 -5.70
CA PRO A 276 -7.81 2.80 -6.58
C PRO A 276 -8.34 3.71 -7.70
N GLN A 277 -7.48 4.62 -8.18
CA GLN A 277 -7.83 5.36 -9.39
C GLN A 277 -7.94 4.39 -10.56
N GLU A 278 -8.91 4.61 -11.42
CA GLU A 278 -8.95 3.88 -12.68
C GLU A 278 -7.73 4.19 -13.55
N LEU A 279 -7.38 3.22 -14.38
CA LEU A 279 -6.35 3.41 -15.40
C LEU A 279 -6.80 4.49 -16.38
N GLU A 280 -5.83 5.20 -16.96
CA GLU A 280 -6.10 6.14 -18.04
C GLU A 280 -6.88 5.42 -19.16
N PRO A 281 -7.90 6.08 -19.76
CA PRO A 281 -8.55 5.53 -20.94
C PRO A 281 -7.53 5.28 -22.06
N GLY A 282 -7.82 4.37 -22.94
CA GLY A 282 -6.95 4.09 -24.09
C GLY A 282 -6.66 5.39 -24.84
N LYS A 283 -5.39 5.70 -25.08
CA LYS A 283 -4.98 6.95 -25.76
C LYS A 283 -5.67 7.10 -27.13
N GLU A 284 -5.84 6.02 -27.87
CA GLU A 284 -6.51 6.00 -29.16
C GLU A 284 -7.99 6.37 -29.04
N GLU A 285 -8.68 5.86 -28.03
CA GLU A 285 -10.09 6.17 -27.77
C GLU A 285 -10.28 7.63 -27.35
N LEU A 286 -9.37 8.16 -26.53
CA LEU A 286 -9.40 9.55 -26.11
C LEU A 286 -9.11 10.51 -27.27
N ILE A 287 -8.10 10.21 -28.12
CA ILE A 287 -7.81 10.98 -29.32
C ILE A 287 -9.05 11.04 -30.23
N SER A 288 -9.63 9.89 -30.52
CA SER A 288 -10.81 9.79 -31.40
C SER A 288 -11.98 10.61 -30.86
N ALA A 289 -12.24 10.54 -29.54
CA ALA A 289 -13.30 11.30 -28.91
C ALA A 289 -13.06 12.83 -28.92
N ILE A 290 -11.80 13.26 -28.75
CA ILE A 290 -11.42 14.69 -28.80
C ILE A 290 -11.49 15.22 -30.25
N GLU A 291 -11.17 14.43 -31.25
CA GLU A 291 -11.26 14.82 -32.66
C GLU A 291 -12.70 15.07 -33.13
N GLU A 292 -13.68 14.46 -32.47
CA GLU A 292 -15.10 14.70 -32.71
C GLU A 292 -15.62 16.00 -32.06
N CYS A 293 -14.82 16.63 -31.20
CA CYS A 293 -15.23 17.86 -30.48
C CYS A 293 -15.12 19.09 -31.37
N GLU A 294 -15.98 20.07 -31.11
CA GLU A 294 -15.87 21.40 -31.73
C GLU A 294 -14.64 22.14 -31.20
N ILE A 295 -13.81 22.65 -32.12
CA ILE A 295 -12.60 23.41 -31.77
C ILE A 295 -12.97 24.88 -31.57
N LEU A 296 -12.85 25.37 -30.36
CA LEU A 296 -13.04 26.78 -30.03
C LEU A 296 -11.81 27.62 -30.43
N ARG A 297 -10.60 27.06 -30.22
CA ARG A 297 -9.33 27.73 -30.55
C ARG A 297 -8.23 26.72 -30.77
N GLN A 298 -7.39 26.98 -31.75
CA GLN A 298 -6.11 26.28 -31.94
C GLN A 298 -4.95 27.27 -31.64
N PHE A 299 -3.96 26.79 -30.89
CA PHE A 299 -2.78 27.57 -30.53
C PHE A 299 -1.61 27.26 -31.47
N GLU A 300 -0.63 28.18 -31.54
CA GLU A 300 0.54 28.06 -32.42
C GLU A 300 1.42 26.86 -32.09
N ASP A 301 1.43 26.41 -30.84
CA ASP A 301 2.17 25.24 -30.33
C ASP A 301 1.43 23.91 -30.59
N GLY A 302 0.32 23.93 -31.30
CA GLY A 302 -0.47 22.74 -31.66
C GLY A 302 -1.56 22.38 -30.65
N ARG A 303 -1.57 22.95 -29.46
CA ARG A 303 -2.63 22.74 -28.46
C ARG A 303 -3.99 23.24 -28.98
N LYS A 304 -5.05 22.61 -28.48
CA LYS A 304 -6.44 22.93 -28.90
C LYS A 304 -7.29 23.20 -27.66
N LEU A 305 -8.12 24.23 -27.77
CA LEU A 305 -9.24 24.43 -26.85
C LEU A 305 -10.49 23.88 -27.53
N VAL A 306 -11.07 22.84 -26.97
CA VAL A 306 -12.27 22.19 -27.52
C VAL A 306 -13.42 22.28 -26.55
N ILE A 307 -14.66 22.21 -27.09
CA ILE A 307 -15.85 22.09 -26.29
C ILE A 307 -16.50 20.74 -26.53
N TYR A 308 -16.87 20.07 -25.45
CA TYR A 308 -17.53 18.78 -25.46
C TYR A 308 -18.84 18.84 -24.67
N ARG A 309 -19.88 18.21 -25.20
CA ARG A 309 -21.13 17.94 -24.49
C ARG A 309 -21.47 16.46 -24.67
N CYS A 310 -21.77 15.79 -23.57
CA CYS A 310 -22.20 14.41 -23.64
C CYS A 310 -23.58 14.31 -24.30
N ASN A 311 -23.68 13.70 -25.46
CA ASN A 311 -24.93 13.57 -26.21
C ASN A 311 -25.56 12.18 -26.11
N THR A 312 -24.97 11.27 -25.33
CA THR A 312 -25.40 9.86 -25.30
C THR A 312 -25.30 9.31 -23.89
N ASN A 313 -26.22 8.42 -23.49
CA ASN A 313 -26.16 7.60 -22.28
C ASN A 313 -25.01 6.56 -22.31
N ARG A 314 -23.95 6.79 -23.08
CA ARG A 314 -22.78 5.93 -23.14
C ARG A 314 -21.64 6.55 -22.34
N THR A 315 -20.88 5.71 -21.63
CA THR A 315 -19.59 6.09 -21.06
C THR A 315 -18.72 6.76 -22.13
N SER A 316 -18.37 8.03 -21.92
CA SER A 316 -17.50 8.78 -22.82
C SER A 316 -16.08 8.75 -22.30
N PRO A 317 -15.07 8.37 -23.10
CA PRO A 317 -13.67 8.43 -22.69
C PRO A 317 -13.26 9.81 -22.16
N ILE A 318 -13.87 10.89 -22.68
CA ILE A 318 -13.63 12.26 -22.21
C ILE A 318 -14.16 12.46 -20.78
N ILE A 319 -15.43 12.09 -20.53
CA ILE A 319 -16.04 12.23 -19.19
C ILE A 319 -15.29 11.36 -18.17
N ASP A 320 -14.92 10.17 -18.56
CA ASP A 320 -14.14 9.24 -17.74
C ASP A 320 -12.79 9.82 -17.35
N GLU A 321 -12.07 10.39 -18.33
CA GLU A 321 -10.78 11.03 -18.08
C GLU A 321 -10.91 12.31 -17.26
N LEU A 322 -11.91 13.14 -17.51
CA LEU A 322 -12.17 14.34 -16.70
C LEU A 322 -12.48 14.00 -15.24
N GLY A 323 -13.29 12.96 -15.00
CA GLY A 323 -13.60 12.48 -13.66
C GLY A 323 -12.36 11.92 -12.95
N ARG A 324 -11.52 11.17 -13.68
CA ARG A 324 -10.24 10.64 -13.18
C ARG A 324 -9.28 11.76 -12.78
N LEU A 325 -9.11 12.77 -13.65
CA LEU A 325 -8.23 13.90 -13.40
C LEU A 325 -8.74 14.77 -12.23
N ARG A 326 -10.05 15.02 -12.14
CA ARG A 326 -10.65 15.74 -10.98
C ARG A 326 -10.39 15.01 -9.68
N GLU A 327 -10.69 13.71 -9.61
CA GLU A 327 -10.43 12.91 -8.41
C GLU A 327 -8.95 12.95 -8.01
N ARG A 328 -8.04 12.80 -8.98
CA ARG A 328 -6.59 12.90 -8.75
C ARG A 328 -6.20 14.24 -8.12
N CYS A 329 -6.62 15.35 -8.75
CA CYS A 329 -6.29 16.69 -8.26
C CYS A 329 -6.88 16.96 -6.86
N TYR A 330 -8.13 16.52 -6.61
CA TYR A 330 -8.75 16.70 -5.30
C TYR A 330 -8.14 15.80 -4.22
N ARG A 331 -7.70 14.58 -4.55
CA ARG A 331 -6.97 13.73 -3.59
C ARG A 331 -5.68 14.38 -3.11
N ASP A 332 -4.93 15.04 -4.00
CA ASP A 332 -3.67 15.70 -3.67
C ASP A 332 -3.85 16.80 -2.59
N ILE A 333 -5.00 17.43 -2.53
CA ILE A 333 -5.35 18.45 -1.52
C ILE A 333 -6.24 17.91 -0.38
N GLY A 334 -6.49 16.60 -0.35
CA GLY A 334 -7.30 15.96 0.70
C GLY A 334 -8.81 16.18 0.57
N ALA A 335 -9.31 16.59 -0.61
CA ALA A 335 -10.71 16.86 -0.91
C ALA A 335 -11.33 15.86 -1.92
N GLY A 336 -10.61 14.78 -2.27
CA GLY A 336 -11.11 13.74 -3.17
C GLY A 336 -12.33 13.02 -2.59
N THR A 337 -13.17 12.50 -3.48
CA THR A 337 -14.39 11.75 -3.11
C THR A 337 -14.09 10.38 -2.52
N GLY A 338 -12.91 9.82 -2.80
CA GLY A 338 -12.52 8.46 -2.45
C GLY A 338 -13.01 7.40 -3.44
N ASN A 339 -13.73 7.80 -4.49
CA ASN A 339 -14.13 6.93 -5.60
C ASN A 339 -12.98 6.81 -6.61
N ASP A 340 -13.11 5.91 -7.57
CA ASP A 340 -12.18 5.77 -8.70
C ASP A 340 -12.17 7.00 -9.60
N ARG A 341 -13.32 7.68 -9.73
CA ARG A 341 -13.56 8.92 -10.50
C ARG A 341 -14.47 9.87 -9.73
N ASP A 342 -14.33 11.16 -9.99
CA ASP A 342 -15.24 12.22 -9.51
C ASP A 342 -16.23 12.62 -10.61
N ASN A 343 -17.12 11.70 -10.98
CA ASN A 343 -18.18 11.96 -11.94
C ASN A 343 -19.51 12.18 -11.21
N ASP A 344 -20.31 13.12 -11.71
CA ASP A 344 -21.64 13.41 -11.18
C ASP A 344 -22.68 13.56 -12.30
N VAL A 345 -23.96 13.69 -11.93
CA VAL A 345 -25.09 13.81 -12.86
C VAL A 345 -25.01 15.05 -13.77
N PHE A 346 -24.23 16.06 -13.38
CA PHE A 346 -24.07 17.29 -14.16
C PHE A 346 -23.04 17.11 -15.30
N ASP A 347 -22.19 16.10 -15.25
CA ASP A 347 -21.22 15.83 -16.33
C ASP A 347 -21.89 15.46 -17.65
N GLU A 348 -23.10 14.88 -17.58
CA GLU A 348 -23.87 14.51 -18.77
C GLU A 348 -24.60 15.69 -19.42
N SER A 349 -24.98 16.71 -18.65
CA SER A 349 -25.83 17.82 -19.13
C SER A 349 -25.06 19.11 -19.39
N TYR A 350 -23.89 19.27 -18.80
CA TYR A 350 -23.06 20.46 -18.92
C TYR A 350 -22.10 20.37 -20.10
N TYR A 351 -21.61 21.51 -20.54
CA TYR A 351 -20.53 21.62 -21.49
C TYR A 351 -19.17 21.52 -20.77
N HIS A 352 -18.21 20.87 -21.39
CA HIS A 352 -16.84 20.78 -20.93
C HIS A 352 -15.92 21.53 -21.89
N ILE A 353 -15.28 22.61 -21.42
CA ILE A 353 -14.24 23.31 -22.15
C ILE A 353 -12.91 22.70 -21.76
N ILE A 354 -12.20 22.11 -22.72
CA ILE A 354 -11.04 21.26 -22.49
C ILE A 354 -9.83 21.85 -23.22
N LEU A 355 -8.73 22.03 -22.51
CA LEU A 355 -7.42 22.32 -23.11
C LEU A 355 -6.70 21.01 -23.36
N TRP A 356 -6.54 20.68 -24.62
CA TRP A 356 -5.96 19.44 -25.11
C TRP A 356 -4.56 19.65 -25.68
N ASP A 357 -3.60 18.81 -25.29
CA ASP A 357 -2.26 18.72 -25.88
C ASP A 357 -2.16 17.45 -26.76
N PRO A 358 -2.13 17.58 -28.09
CA PRO A 358 -2.04 16.43 -28.96
C PRO A 358 -0.63 15.80 -28.98
N SER A 359 0.41 16.52 -28.54
CA SER A 359 1.79 16.02 -28.55
C SER A 359 2.01 14.98 -27.46
N ASP A 360 1.51 15.25 -26.28
CA ASP A 360 1.60 14.37 -25.12
C ASP A 360 0.36 13.47 -24.94
N VAL A 361 -0.68 13.73 -25.75
CA VAL A 361 -1.99 13.05 -25.66
C VAL A 361 -2.59 13.22 -24.28
N GLU A 362 -2.69 14.49 -23.80
CA GLU A 362 -3.06 14.82 -22.43
C GLU A 362 -4.07 15.98 -22.37
N ILE A 363 -5.02 15.88 -21.44
CA ILE A 363 -5.88 16.99 -21.03
C ILE A 363 -5.13 17.82 -19.98
N LEU A 364 -4.69 19.03 -20.36
CA LEU A 364 -3.97 19.94 -19.48
C LEU A 364 -4.88 20.68 -18.48
N GLY A 365 -6.16 20.80 -18.80
CA GLY A 365 -7.14 21.44 -17.92
C GLY A 365 -8.53 21.43 -18.53
N ALA A 366 -9.54 21.58 -17.68
CA ALA A 366 -10.93 21.66 -18.13
C ALA A 366 -11.78 22.50 -17.19
N TYR A 367 -12.83 23.10 -17.77
CA TYR A 367 -13.89 23.78 -17.06
C TYR A 367 -15.25 23.20 -17.45
N ARG A 368 -16.10 22.96 -16.44
CA ARG A 368 -17.48 22.59 -16.66
C ARG A 368 -18.34 23.87 -16.61
N VAL A 369 -19.07 24.13 -17.69
CA VAL A 369 -19.88 25.36 -17.88
C VAL A 369 -21.28 25.01 -18.34
N MET A 370 -22.23 25.86 -17.99
CA MET A 370 -23.61 25.74 -18.44
C MET A 370 -24.24 27.11 -18.64
N PRO A 371 -24.82 27.40 -19.81
CA PRO A 371 -25.71 28.55 -19.97
C PRO A 371 -26.93 28.39 -19.08
N VAL A 372 -27.12 29.31 -18.13
CA VAL A 372 -28.16 29.19 -17.09
C VAL A 372 -29.55 29.12 -17.69
N GLY A 373 -29.86 29.98 -18.66
CA GLY A 373 -31.19 30.01 -19.32
C GLY A 373 -31.54 28.70 -20.03
N GLU A 374 -30.54 28.05 -20.69
CA GLU A 374 -30.72 26.74 -21.32
C GLU A 374 -31.09 25.69 -20.30
N GLN A 375 -30.35 25.64 -19.18
CA GLN A 375 -30.54 24.64 -18.13
C GLN A 375 -31.88 24.84 -17.39
N LEU A 376 -32.26 26.10 -17.11
CA LEU A 376 -33.53 26.40 -16.50
C LEU A 376 -34.71 25.97 -17.39
N ALA A 377 -34.61 26.18 -18.70
CA ALA A 377 -35.65 25.79 -19.65
C ALA A 377 -35.81 24.26 -19.75
N GLN A 378 -34.74 23.49 -19.63
CA GLN A 378 -34.76 22.03 -19.79
C GLN A 378 -35.00 21.28 -18.48
N HIS A 379 -34.38 21.71 -17.38
CA HIS A 379 -34.32 20.96 -16.12
C HIS A 379 -34.78 21.77 -14.90
N GLY A 380 -35.15 23.01 -15.08
CA GLY A 380 -35.49 23.93 -13.98
C GLY A 380 -34.29 24.21 -13.07
N VAL A 381 -34.54 24.77 -11.91
CA VAL A 381 -33.48 25.14 -10.93
C VAL A 381 -32.69 23.90 -10.41
N THR A 382 -33.31 22.74 -10.38
CA THR A 382 -32.68 21.50 -9.92
C THR A 382 -31.56 21.03 -10.86
N GLY A 383 -31.56 21.52 -12.12
CA GLY A 383 -30.50 21.27 -13.07
C GLY A 383 -29.22 22.11 -12.83
N LEU A 384 -29.27 23.12 -11.98
CA LEU A 384 -28.11 23.95 -11.67
C LEU A 384 -27.27 23.33 -10.57
N TYR A 385 -25.97 23.11 -10.85
CA TYR A 385 -25.02 22.62 -9.85
C TYR A 385 -24.99 23.46 -8.58
N SER A 386 -25.07 24.78 -8.72
CA SER A 386 -25.13 25.72 -7.61
C SER A 386 -26.33 25.50 -6.68
N ASN A 387 -27.44 24.93 -7.18
CA ASN A 387 -28.59 24.57 -6.35
C ASN A 387 -28.32 23.40 -5.41
N SER A 388 -27.32 22.58 -5.69
CA SER A 388 -26.85 21.52 -4.76
C SER A 388 -26.08 22.09 -3.58
N LEU A 389 -25.50 23.28 -3.74
CA LEU A 389 -24.61 23.92 -2.74
C LEU A 389 -25.37 25.04 -1.96
N PHE A 390 -26.31 25.72 -2.61
CA PHE A 390 -27.00 26.90 -2.08
C PHE A 390 -28.51 26.78 -2.25
N LYS A 391 -29.27 27.32 -1.30
CA LYS A 391 -30.71 27.55 -1.47
C LYS A 391 -30.91 28.95 -2.04
N TYR A 392 -31.50 29.04 -3.22
CA TYR A 392 -31.85 30.32 -3.81
C TYR A 392 -33.07 30.93 -3.10
N HIS A 393 -33.05 32.24 -2.89
CA HIS A 393 -34.21 33.00 -2.45
C HIS A 393 -35.13 33.19 -3.64
N ASP A 394 -36.45 33.25 -3.39
CA ASP A 394 -37.47 33.37 -4.47
C ASP A 394 -37.21 34.51 -5.45
N ASN A 395 -36.65 35.64 -4.98
CA ASN A 395 -36.31 36.79 -5.84
C ASN A 395 -35.04 36.53 -6.72
N ALA A 396 -34.24 35.49 -6.45
CA ALA A 396 -33.05 35.22 -7.25
C ALA A 396 -33.38 34.54 -8.59
N TYR A 397 -34.54 33.90 -8.67
CA TYR A 397 -34.97 33.24 -9.91
C TYR A 397 -35.21 34.22 -11.06
N SER A 398 -35.74 35.40 -10.77
CA SER A 398 -35.94 36.45 -11.78
C SER A 398 -34.66 37.11 -12.29
N CYS A 399 -33.52 36.85 -11.61
CA CYS A 399 -32.22 37.36 -12.02
C CYS A 399 -31.40 36.27 -12.78
N LEU A 400 -31.89 35.05 -12.82
CA LEU A 400 -31.21 33.91 -13.50
C LEU A 400 -31.76 33.74 -14.95
N GLU A 401 -32.91 34.35 -15.27
CA GLU A 401 -33.44 34.44 -16.63
C GLU A 401 -32.71 35.55 -17.41
#